data_8551c59eaae5c9d7472b1140663f24dc
#
_entry.id   8551c59eaae5c9d7472b1140663f24dc
#
_cell.length_a   1.000
_cell.length_b   1.000
_cell.length_c   1.000
_cell.angle_alpha   90.00
_cell.angle_beta   90.00
_cell.angle_gamma   90.00
#
_symmetry.space_group_name_H-M   'P 1'
#
loop_
_entity.id
_entity.type
_entity.pdbx_description
1 polymer ?
#
loop_
_entity_poly.entity_id
_entity_poly.type
_entity_poly.pdbx_seq_one_letter_code
_entity_poly.pdbx_strand_id
1 'polypeptide(L)'
;MENKRDISKNVESEIIIYQTDDGQTKIDVKFEDETVWLTQVQLCELYQTSKSNISEHIKHIFEEGELEENSVVRKFRTTAADGKKYNITHYNLDMIISLGYRVKSKIATNFRRWATE
;
A
#
# COMPACT_ATOMS: atom_id res chain seq x y z
N MET A 1 -0.45 27.47 -4.81
CA MET A 1 0.54 26.45 -4.69
C MET A 1 0.37 25.40 -5.78
N GLU A 2 1.46 24.96 -6.31
CA GLU A 2 1.39 24.06 -7.42
C GLU A 2 1.05 22.63 -6.96
N ASN A 3 0.15 22.00 -7.70
CA ASN A 3 -0.20 20.61 -7.44
C ASN A 3 0.78 19.73 -8.20
N LYS A 4 1.55 18.94 -7.49
CA LYS A 4 2.56 18.09 -8.09
C LYS A 4 2.01 17.12 -9.12
N ARG A 5 0.77 16.71 -8.96
CA ARG A 5 0.17 15.77 -9.89
C ARG A 5 -0.08 16.40 -11.25
N ASP A 6 -0.31 17.71 -11.27
CA ASP A 6 -0.61 18.37 -12.53
C ASP A 6 0.59 18.41 -13.44
N ILE A 7 1.77 18.49 -12.88
CA ILE A 7 2.98 18.54 -13.69
C ILE A 7 3.51 17.15 -13.99
N SER A 8 2.84 16.14 -13.52
CA SER A 8 3.31 14.77 -13.63
C SER A 8 2.62 13.99 -14.71
N LYS A 9 2.10 14.63 -15.71
CA LYS A 9 1.40 13.88 -16.75
C LYS A 9 2.27 12.85 -17.43
N ASN A 10 3.58 13.00 -17.34
CA ASN A 10 4.51 12.00 -17.85
C ASN A 10 5.05 11.11 -16.76
N VAL A 11 4.60 11.31 -15.54
CA VAL A 11 5.00 10.51 -14.39
C VAL A 11 3.83 9.61 -14.03
N GLU A 12 4.08 8.32 -14.01
CA GLU A 12 3.02 7.36 -13.82
C GLU A 12 2.57 7.25 -12.38
N SER A 13 3.43 7.60 -11.43
CA SER A 13 3.09 7.51 -10.02
C SER A 13 3.89 8.51 -9.21
N GLU A 14 3.37 8.81 -8.04
CA GLU A 14 4.04 9.62 -7.04
C GLU A 14 4.35 8.79 -5.83
N ILE A 15 5.40 9.17 -5.09
CA ILE A 15 5.73 8.54 -3.83
C ILE A 15 5.47 9.56 -2.73
N ILE A 16 4.63 9.19 -1.77
CA ILE A 16 4.28 10.04 -0.65
C ILE A 16 4.67 9.31 0.62
N ILE A 17 5.31 10.01 1.55
CA ILE A 17 5.77 9.39 2.78
C ILE A 17 4.67 9.42 3.82
N TYR A 18 4.32 8.25 4.34
CA TYR A 18 3.43 8.13 5.49
C TYR A 18 4.27 7.86 6.74
N GLN A 19 3.98 8.57 7.80
CA GLN A 19 4.68 8.38 9.07
C GLN A 19 3.64 8.14 10.15
N THR A 20 3.89 7.13 10.99
CA THR A 20 3.00 6.84 12.12
C THR A 20 3.08 7.96 13.16
N ASP A 21 2.03 8.06 13.99
CA ASP A 21 1.92 9.15 14.96
C ASP A 21 3.11 9.20 15.92
N ASP A 22 3.67 8.05 16.26
CA ASP A 22 4.79 7.97 17.17
C ASP A 22 6.14 8.21 16.46
N GLY A 23 6.12 8.41 15.14
CA GLY A 23 7.33 8.66 14.38
C GLY A 23 8.21 7.44 14.18
N GLN A 24 7.78 6.27 14.62
CA GLN A 24 8.62 5.07 14.59
C GLN A 24 8.69 4.45 13.19
N THR A 25 7.65 4.61 12.40
CA THR A 25 7.58 3.94 11.10
C THR A 25 7.32 4.97 10.02
N LYS A 26 8.14 4.92 8.97
CA LYS A 26 7.95 5.71 7.75
C LYS A 26 7.81 4.76 6.59
N ILE A 27 6.81 5.00 5.76
CA ILE A 27 6.53 4.13 4.62
C ILE A 27 6.40 4.97 3.37
N ASP A 28 7.11 4.59 2.32
CA ASP A 28 6.98 5.22 1.02
C ASP A 28 5.75 4.66 0.34
N VAL A 29 4.72 5.47 0.22
CA VAL A 29 3.44 5.07 -0.33
C VAL A 29 3.37 5.51 -1.78
N LYS A 30 3.12 4.55 -2.68
CA LYS A 30 2.93 4.86 -4.09
C LYS A 30 1.51 5.36 -4.31
N PHE A 31 1.36 6.49 -4.98
CA PHE A 31 0.05 7.03 -5.34
C PHE A 31 -0.09 6.99 -6.86
N GLU A 32 -1.12 6.30 -7.34
CA GLU A 32 -1.39 6.19 -8.76
C GLU A 32 -2.86 5.81 -8.97
N ASP A 33 -3.46 6.34 -10.04
CA ASP A 33 -4.88 6.09 -10.35
C ASP A 33 -5.78 6.46 -9.18
N GLU A 34 -5.46 7.56 -8.53
CA GLU A 34 -6.26 8.15 -7.46
C GLU A 34 -6.42 7.23 -6.26
N THR A 35 -5.48 6.33 -6.07
CA THR A 35 -5.45 5.49 -4.87
C THR A 35 -4.01 5.25 -4.46
N VAL A 36 -3.83 4.67 -3.28
CA VAL A 36 -2.51 4.37 -2.76
C VAL A 36 -2.23 2.88 -2.90
N TRP A 37 -0.95 2.53 -3.03
CA TRP A 37 -0.50 1.17 -3.27
C TRP A 37 0.66 0.85 -2.35
N LEU A 38 0.62 -0.31 -1.71
CA LEU A 38 1.72 -0.79 -0.86
C LEU A 38 2.08 -2.21 -1.26
N THR A 39 3.37 -2.52 -1.10
CA THR A 39 3.86 -3.89 -1.25
C THR A 39 3.56 -4.69 0.00
N GLN A 40 3.72 -6.01 -0.08
CA GLN A 40 3.52 -6.86 1.09
C GLN A 40 4.51 -6.53 2.21
N VAL A 41 5.75 -6.22 1.85
CA VAL A 41 6.75 -5.83 2.84
C VAL A 41 6.32 -4.57 3.57
N GLN A 42 5.79 -3.60 2.83
CA GLN A 42 5.30 -2.36 3.42
C GLN A 42 4.09 -2.59 4.31
N LEU A 43 3.22 -3.52 3.93
CA LEU A 43 2.07 -3.89 4.76
C LEU A 43 2.53 -4.49 6.09
N CYS A 44 3.57 -5.32 6.04
CA CYS A 44 4.14 -5.88 7.27
C CYS A 44 4.70 -4.78 8.16
N GLU A 45 5.38 -3.81 7.55
CA GLU A 45 5.91 -2.67 8.31
C GLU A 45 4.80 -1.82 8.90
N LEU A 46 3.78 -1.54 8.11
CA LEU A 46 2.67 -0.69 8.55
C LEU A 46 1.96 -1.29 9.76
N TYR A 47 1.65 -2.58 9.68
CA TYR A 47 0.86 -3.23 10.72
C TYR A 47 1.70 -3.95 11.76
N GLN A 48 3.03 -3.84 11.66
CA GLN A 48 3.96 -4.44 12.61
C GLN A 48 3.67 -5.92 12.83
N THR A 49 3.58 -6.65 11.71
CA THR A 49 3.24 -8.07 11.77
C THR A 49 4.12 -8.83 10.78
N SER A 50 4.03 -10.16 10.81
CA SER A 50 4.87 -11.02 10.00
C SER A 50 4.35 -11.15 8.58
N LYS A 51 5.26 -11.51 7.68
CA LYS A 51 4.90 -11.77 6.29
C LYS A 51 3.90 -12.90 6.18
N SER A 52 4.07 -13.96 6.97
CA SER A 52 3.14 -15.08 6.89
C SER A 52 1.75 -14.69 7.40
N ASN A 53 1.67 -13.82 8.41
CA ASN A 53 0.38 -13.34 8.88
C ASN A 53 -0.34 -12.53 7.80
N ILE A 54 0.39 -11.62 7.15
CA ILE A 54 -0.20 -10.83 6.07
C ILE A 54 -0.61 -11.73 4.90
N SER A 55 0.24 -12.68 4.51
CA SER A 55 -0.08 -13.62 3.42
C SER A 55 -1.35 -14.41 3.72
N GLU A 56 -1.51 -14.87 4.94
CA GLU A 56 -2.65 -15.64 5.34
C GLU A 56 -3.93 -14.83 5.24
N HIS A 57 -3.89 -13.58 5.72
CA HIS A 57 -5.05 -12.71 5.64
C HIS A 57 -5.41 -12.36 4.20
N ILE A 58 -4.42 -12.10 3.36
CA ILE A 58 -4.67 -11.81 1.94
C ILE A 58 -5.36 -13.00 1.28
N LYS A 59 -4.85 -14.19 1.55
CA LYS A 59 -5.42 -15.41 1.01
C LYS A 59 -6.89 -15.55 1.41
N HIS A 60 -7.19 -15.36 2.67
CA HIS A 60 -8.56 -15.47 3.17
C HIS A 60 -9.47 -14.42 2.58
N ILE A 61 -8.98 -13.18 2.40
CA ILE A 61 -9.79 -12.13 1.79
C ILE A 61 -10.24 -12.53 0.40
N PHE A 62 -9.33 -13.09 -0.39
CA PHE A 62 -9.68 -13.52 -1.76
C PHE A 62 -10.56 -14.77 -1.74
N GLU A 63 -10.25 -15.74 -0.87
CA GLU A 63 -11.04 -16.98 -0.81
C GLU A 63 -12.47 -16.73 -0.35
N GLU A 64 -12.65 -15.79 0.55
CA GLU A 64 -13.98 -15.46 1.06
C GLU A 64 -14.75 -14.51 0.14
N GLY A 65 -14.12 -14.05 -0.91
CA GLY A 65 -14.76 -13.14 -1.84
C GLY A 65 -14.96 -11.73 -1.34
N GLU A 66 -14.24 -11.36 -0.28
CA GLU A 66 -14.37 -10.02 0.27
C GLU A 66 -13.91 -8.97 -0.73
N LEU A 67 -12.81 -9.24 -1.42
CA LEU A 67 -12.27 -8.39 -2.48
C LEU A 67 -11.88 -9.25 -3.66
N GLU A 68 -11.96 -8.67 -4.85
CA GLU A 68 -11.52 -9.37 -6.06
C GLU A 68 -10.07 -9.01 -6.36
N GLU A 69 -9.27 -10.03 -6.63
CA GLU A 69 -7.85 -9.84 -6.85
C GLU A 69 -7.56 -8.82 -7.96
N ASN A 70 -8.29 -8.92 -9.08
CA ASN A 70 -8.05 -8.02 -10.21
C ASN A 70 -8.32 -6.56 -9.87
N SER A 71 -9.13 -6.30 -8.86
CA SER A 71 -9.47 -4.93 -8.48
C SER A 71 -8.47 -4.30 -7.53
N VAL A 72 -7.75 -5.10 -6.76
CA VAL A 72 -6.95 -4.59 -5.66
C VAL A 72 -5.46 -4.90 -5.78
N VAL A 73 -5.05 -5.64 -6.82
CA VAL A 73 -3.65 -6.04 -7.01
C VAL A 73 -3.15 -5.49 -8.33
N ARG A 74 -1.94 -4.97 -8.31
CA ARG A 74 -1.27 -4.51 -9.54
C ARG A 74 0.23 -4.70 -9.39
N LYS A 75 0.89 -5.03 -10.48
CA LYS A 75 2.33 -5.12 -10.49
C LYS A 75 2.92 -3.83 -11.05
N PHE A 76 3.86 -3.26 -10.34
CA PHE A 76 4.57 -2.07 -10.79
C PHE A 76 6.03 -2.42 -11.02
N ARG A 77 6.60 -1.83 -12.07
CA ARG A 77 8.01 -2.01 -12.36
C ARG A 77 8.82 -1.09 -11.46
N THR A 78 9.75 -1.67 -10.73
CA THR A 78 10.57 -0.95 -9.76
C THR A 78 12.04 -1.22 -10.04
N THR A 79 12.85 -0.17 -9.97
CA THR A 79 14.31 -0.31 -10.12
C THR A 79 14.91 -0.56 -8.74
N ALA A 80 15.61 -1.69 -8.61
CA ALA A 80 16.24 -2.04 -7.34
C ALA A 80 17.62 -1.40 -7.21
N ALA A 81 18.22 -1.58 -6.04
CA ALA A 81 19.54 -1.03 -5.76
C ALA A 81 20.61 -1.56 -6.70
N ASP A 82 20.43 -2.76 -7.25
CA ASP A 82 21.35 -3.37 -8.17
C ASP A 82 21.19 -2.84 -9.61
N GLY A 83 20.28 -1.89 -9.82
CA GLY A 83 20.01 -1.32 -11.14
C GLY A 83 19.07 -2.14 -11.98
N LYS A 84 18.67 -3.30 -11.54
CA LYS A 84 17.74 -4.14 -12.28
C LYS A 84 16.31 -3.74 -11.99
N LYS A 85 15.42 -4.03 -12.94
CA LYS A 85 14.01 -3.72 -12.82
C LYS A 85 13.22 -4.97 -12.51
N TYR A 86 12.32 -4.86 -11.56
CA TYR A 86 11.48 -5.98 -11.13
C TYR A 86 10.02 -5.56 -11.18
N ASN A 87 9.15 -6.52 -11.47
CA ASN A 87 7.71 -6.31 -11.35
C ASN A 87 7.32 -6.75 -9.94
N ILE A 88 6.86 -5.78 -9.15
CA ILE A 88 6.54 -6.03 -7.74
C ILE A 88 5.05 -5.87 -7.53
N THR A 89 4.45 -6.86 -6.87
CA THR A 89 3.04 -6.86 -6.57
C THR A 89 2.73 -5.82 -5.51
N HIS A 90 1.72 -5.00 -5.80
CA HIS A 90 1.23 -3.96 -4.89
C HIS A 90 -0.25 -4.17 -4.63
N TYR A 91 -0.70 -3.71 -3.48
CA TYR A 91 -2.09 -3.79 -3.06
C TYR A 91 -2.63 -2.40 -2.81
N ASN A 92 -3.87 -2.17 -3.21
CA ASN A 92 -4.44 -0.83 -3.12
C ASN A 92 -5.07 -0.56 -1.75
N LEU A 93 -5.68 0.63 -1.61
CA LEU A 93 -6.24 1.08 -0.35
C LEU A 93 -7.30 0.13 0.20
N ASP A 94 -8.16 -0.42 -0.65
CA ASP A 94 -9.19 -1.35 -0.19
C ASP A 94 -8.59 -2.56 0.51
N MET A 95 -7.52 -3.13 -0.08
CA MET A 95 -6.84 -4.24 0.56
C MET A 95 -6.16 -3.81 1.86
N ILE A 96 -5.53 -2.64 1.85
CA ILE A 96 -4.85 -2.13 3.04
C ILE A 96 -5.84 -2.01 4.20
N ILE A 97 -7.02 -1.47 3.94
CA ILE A 97 -8.05 -1.30 4.96
C ILE A 97 -8.58 -2.65 5.44
N SER A 98 -8.87 -3.56 4.51
CA SER A 98 -9.35 -4.90 4.89
C SER A 98 -8.38 -5.63 5.78
N LEU A 99 -7.08 -5.53 5.46
CA LEU A 99 -6.05 -6.13 6.28
C LEU A 99 -6.04 -5.53 7.68
N GLY A 100 -6.21 -4.22 7.77
CA GLY A 100 -6.23 -3.54 9.06
C GLY A 100 -7.34 -4.05 9.97
N TYR A 101 -8.52 -4.29 9.41
CA TYR A 101 -9.61 -4.87 10.18
C TYR A 101 -9.28 -6.27 10.66
N ARG A 102 -8.65 -7.08 9.82
CA ARG A 102 -8.31 -8.46 10.18
C ARG A 102 -7.22 -8.54 11.23
N VAL A 103 -6.24 -7.64 11.18
CA VAL A 103 -5.19 -7.60 12.20
C VAL A 103 -5.62 -6.78 13.41
N LYS A 104 -6.84 -6.22 13.38
CA LYS A 104 -7.42 -5.45 14.48
C LYS A 104 -6.53 -4.29 14.91
N SER A 105 -6.03 -3.56 13.93
CA SER A 105 -5.06 -2.50 14.15
C SER A 105 -5.71 -1.12 14.09
N LYS A 106 -5.41 -0.27 15.07
CA LYS A 106 -5.80 1.14 15.02
C LYS A 106 -5.02 1.88 13.95
N ILE A 107 -3.89 1.34 13.56
CA ILE A 107 -3.06 1.94 12.51
C ILE A 107 -3.85 2.05 11.22
N ALA A 108 -4.72 1.07 10.95
CA ALA A 108 -5.54 1.09 9.73
C ALA A 108 -6.43 2.33 9.67
N THR A 109 -7.04 2.72 10.77
CA THR A 109 -7.89 3.91 10.80
C THR A 109 -7.08 5.17 10.50
N ASN A 110 -5.92 5.29 11.12
CA ASN A 110 -5.06 6.45 10.90
C ASN A 110 -4.56 6.50 9.46
N PHE A 111 -4.17 5.37 8.92
CA PHE A 111 -3.69 5.31 7.55
C PHE A 111 -4.81 5.67 6.57
N ARG A 112 -6.00 5.13 6.79
CA ARG A 112 -7.14 5.43 5.93
C ARG A 112 -7.46 6.93 5.94
N ARG A 113 -7.46 7.52 7.14
CA ARG A 113 -7.73 8.95 7.26
C ARG A 113 -6.70 9.77 6.48
N TRP A 114 -5.44 9.41 6.62
CA TRP A 114 -4.37 10.09 5.91
C TRP A 114 -4.53 9.93 4.39
N ALA A 115 -4.86 8.73 3.94
CA ALA A 115 -4.92 8.43 2.51
C ALA A 115 -6.10 9.10 1.82
N THR A 116 -7.14 9.45 2.57
CA THR A 116 -8.36 10.02 1.98
C THR A 116 -8.46 11.52 2.15
N GLU A 117 -7.47 12.15 2.79
CA GLU A 117 -7.45 13.60 2.93
C GLU A 117 -6.98 14.34 1.71
#